data_9c1f101f2b8ed0d131a4286e0b70b7c4
#
_entry.id   9c1f101f2b8ed0d131a4286e0b70b7c4
#
_cell.length_a   1.000
_cell.length_b   1.000
_cell.length_c   1.000
_cell.angle_alpha   90.00
_cell.angle_beta   90.00
_cell.angle_gamma   90.00
#
_symmetry.space_group_name_H-M   'P 1'
#
loop_
_entity.id
_entity.type
_entity.pdbx_description
1 polymer ?
#
loop_
_entity_poly.entity_id
_entity_poly.type
_entity_poly.pdbx_seq_one_letter_code
_entity_poly.pdbx_strand_id
1 'polypeptide(L)'
;VWFAYATTELMIILARMFAGLFTGGIFVSFLTYIVNKSDPEDQGKYLTYSATIKSVASAFGYMIGGFLGEFSVRLAFLVQAGTLIAVAIAFFLICEPDSTANLKDIPAKQLMKEANPFQAFIDSRNFMCMAFVFLFAINIFINFGNTGFDQAFNYYLKAQLGLTSSYNGIIKAGVGFVSFIANMSL
;
A
#
# COMPACT_ATOMS: atom_id res chain seq x y z
N VAL A 1 -14.37 -6.40 -3.64
CA VAL A 1 -15.69 -7.05 -3.80
C VAL A 1 -16.04 -7.82 -2.52
N TRP A 2 -15.18 -8.70 -1.99
CA TRP A 2 -15.47 -9.53 -0.81
C TRP A 2 -15.95 -8.70 0.39
N PHE A 3 -15.29 -7.58 0.73
CA PHE A 3 -15.72 -6.68 1.82
C PHE A 3 -17.14 -6.11 1.65
N ALA A 4 -17.56 -5.85 0.41
CA ALA A 4 -18.89 -5.29 0.15
C ALA A 4 -20.04 -6.25 0.51
N TYR A 5 -19.75 -7.54 0.61
CA TYR A 5 -20.71 -8.61 0.85
C TYR A 5 -20.39 -9.43 2.11
N ALA A 6 -19.39 -9.02 2.89
CA ALA A 6 -19.05 -9.72 4.13
C ALA A 6 -20.13 -9.52 5.19
N THR A 7 -20.70 -10.62 5.67
CA THR A 7 -21.77 -10.65 6.68
C THR A 7 -21.31 -11.18 8.03
N THR A 8 -20.13 -11.82 8.08
CA THR A 8 -19.57 -12.41 9.30
C THR A 8 -18.18 -11.86 9.60
N GLU A 9 -17.81 -11.82 10.88
CA GLU A 9 -16.49 -11.38 11.34
C GLU A 9 -15.37 -12.19 10.70
N LEU A 10 -15.54 -13.52 10.59
CA LEU A 10 -14.57 -14.40 9.95
C LEU A 10 -14.33 -14.02 8.48
N MET A 11 -15.39 -13.70 7.74
CA MET A 11 -15.26 -13.24 6.34
C MET A 11 -14.45 -11.95 6.24
N ILE A 12 -14.63 -11.03 7.19
CA ILE A 12 -13.87 -9.76 7.23
C ILE A 12 -12.40 -10.05 7.52
N ILE A 13 -12.10 -10.90 8.49
CA ILE A 13 -10.71 -11.27 8.85
C ILE A 13 -10.00 -11.92 7.66
N LEU A 14 -10.63 -12.93 7.04
CA LEU A 14 -10.05 -13.60 5.87
C LEU A 14 -9.85 -12.64 4.71
N ALA A 15 -10.84 -11.79 4.42
CA ALA A 15 -10.71 -10.78 3.37
C ALA A 15 -9.55 -9.81 3.64
N ARG A 16 -9.30 -9.43 4.91
CA ARG A 16 -8.16 -8.58 5.30
C ARG A 16 -6.82 -9.30 5.12
N MET A 17 -6.73 -10.56 5.49
CA MET A 17 -5.52 -11.36 5.30
C MET A 17 -5.14 -11.45 3.82
N PHE A 18 -6.10 -11.81 2.96
CA PHE A 18 -5.88 -11.85 1.52
C PHE A 18 -5.52 -10.48 0.94
N ALA A 19 -6.26 -9.43 1.32
CA ALA A 19 -5.96 -8.08 0.86
C ALA A 19 -4.55 -7.63 1.26
N GLY A 20 -4.11 -7.93 2.49
CA GLY A 20 -2.77 -7.61 2.96
C GLY A 20 -1.68 -8.31 2.15
N LEU A 21 -1.85 -9.60 1.87
CA LEU A 21 -0.93 -10.39 1.07
C LEU A 21 -0.77 -9.83 -0.35
N PHE A 22 -1.87 -9.54 -1.04
CA PHE A 22 -1.83 -8.97 -2.38
C PHE A 22 -1.30 -7.53 -2.40
N THR A 23 -1.66 -6.71 -1.41
CA THR A 23 -1.17 -5.32 -1.32
C THR A 23 0.34 -5.28 -1.11
N GLY A 24 0.87 -6.16 -0.24
CA GLY A 24 2.31 -6.30 -0.04
C GLY A 24 3.03 -6.68 -1.34
N GLY A 25 2.50 -7.67 -2.06
CA GLY A 25 3.05 -8.10 -3.36
C GLY A 25 3.06 -6.97 -4.39
N ILE A 26 1.96 -6.25 -4.56
CA ILE A 26 1.86 -5.12 -5.50
C ILE A 26 2.88 -4.04 -5.15
N PHE A 27 3.02 -3.69 -3.86
CA PHE A 27 3.95 -2.65 -3.43
C PHE A 27 5.40 -3.01 -3.74
N VAL A 28 5.82 -4.23 -3.41
CA VAL A 28 7.18 -4.70 -3.70
C VAL A 28 7.43 -4.75 -5.21
N SER A 29 6.51 -5.33 -5.98
CA SER A 29 6.63 -5.43 -7.45
C SER A 29 6.73 -4.05 -8.10
N PHE A 30 5.96 -3.07 -7.62
CA PHE A 30 6.01 -1.70 -8.12
C PHE A 30 7.36 -1.03 -7.87
N LEU A 31 7.90 -1.15 -6.65
CA LEU A 31 9.23 -0.60 -6.34
C LEU A 31 10.32 -1.29 -7.16
N THR A 32 10.26 -2.61 -7.28
CA THR A 32 11.22 -3.39 -8.09
C THR A 32 11.16 -2.97 -9.56
N TYR A 33 9.95 -2.77 -10.10
CA TYR A 33 9.79 -2.31 -11.48
C TYR A 33 10.44 -0.94 -11.72
N ILE A 34 10.23 0.01 -10.79
CA ILE A 34 10.88 1.33 -10.87
C ILE A 34 12.40 1.18 -10.87
N VAL A 35 12.95 0.40 -9.93
CA VAL A 35 14.41 0.21 -9.81
C VAL A 35 14.99 -0.47 -11.05
N ASN A 36 14.33 -1.47 -11.60
CA ASN A 36 14.81 -2.22 -12.78
C ASN A 36 14.75 -1.41 -14.08
N LYS A 37 13.80 -0.46 -14.19
CA LYS A 37 13.61 0.36 -15.39
C LYS A 37 14.32 1.71 -15.34
N SER A 38 14.88 2.08 -14.18
CA SER A 38 15.58 3.36 -13.97
C SER A 38 17.07 3.18 -14.00
N ASP A 39 17.78 4.15 -14.56
CA ASP A 39 19.23 4.23 -14.43
C ASP A 39 19.63 4.42 -12.96
N PRO A 40 20.74 3.83 -12.49
CA PRO A 40 21.16 3.90 -11.09
C PRO A 40 21.24 5.31 -10.52
N GLU A 41 21.60 6.30 -11.34
CA GLU A 41 21.73 7.70 -10.97
C GLU A 41 20.37 8.37 -10.73
N ASP A 42 19.32 7.93 -11.42
CA ASP A 42 17.96 8.51 -11.35
C ASP A 42 17.02 7.74 -10.42
N GLN A 43 17.39 6.57 -9.91
CA GLN A 43 16.52 5.75 -9.06
C GLN A 43 15.94 6.51 -7.86
N GLY A 44 16.78 7.29 -7.16
CA GLY A 44 16.36 8.10 -6.02
C GLY A 44 15.27 9.12 -6.40
N LYS A 45 15.42 9.75 -7.56
CA LYS A 45 14.49 10.73 -8.10
C LYS A 45 13.12 10.10 -8.43
N TYR A 46 13.11 8.95 -9.11
CA TYR A 46 11.85 8.26 -9.42
C TYR A 46 11.15 7.71 -8.17
N LEU A 47 11.90 7.24 -7.18
CA LEU A 47 11.35 6.83 -5.88
C LEU A 47 10.72 8.02 -5.14
N THR A 48 11.36 9.19 -5.17
CA THR A 48 10.81 10.42 -4.59
C THR A 48 9.54 10.86 -5.31
N TYR A 49 9.51 10.85 -6.64
CA TYR A 49 8.28 11.13 -7.40
C TYR A 49 7.16 10.16 -7.05
N SER A 50 7.47 8.87 -6.94
CA SER A 50 6.50 7.86 -6.52
C SER A 50 5.92 8.14 -5.13
N ALA A 51 6.76 8.51 -4.16
CA ALA A 51 6.33 8.87 -2.82
C ALA A 51 5.44 10.13 -2.81
N THR A 52 5.81 11.13 -3.61
CA THR A 52 5.05 12.37 -3.75
C THR A 52 3.67 12.13 -4.37
N ILE A 53 3.60 11.39 -5.48
CA ILE A 53 2.36 11.00 -6.14
C ILE A 53 1.47 10.19 -5.18
N LYS A 54 2.06 9.26 -4.42
CA LYS A 54 1.35 8.46 -3.42
C LYS A 54 0.71 9.34 -2.34
N SER A 55 1.39 10.38 -1.88
CA SER A 55 0.86 11.32 -0.87
C SER A 55 -0.36 12.07 -1.39
N VAL A 56 -0.28 12.59 -2.62
CA VAL A 56 -1.42 13.27 -3.28
C VAL A 56 -2.59 12.32 -3.50
N ALA A 57 -2.32 11.14 -4.08
CA ALA A 57 -3.33 10.13 -4.34
C ALA A 57 -4.03 9.68 -3.05
N SER A 58 -3.26 9.55 -1.94
CA SER A 58 -3.82 9.22 -0.64
C SER A 58 -4.74 10.31 -0.10
N ALA A 59 -4.39 11.59 -0.27
CA ALA A 59 -5.23 12.71 0.14
C ALA A 59 -6.59 12.68 -0.57
N PHE A 60 -6.59 12.55 -1.90
CA PHE A 60 -7.81 12.40 -2.68
C PHE A 60 -8.58 11.12 -2.34
N GLY A 61 -7.88 10.01 -2.15
CA GLY A 61 -8.48 8.73 -1.79
C GLY A 61 -9.22 8.79 -0.45
N TYR A 62 -8.64 9.43 0.56
CA TYR A 62 -9.31 9.63 1.86
C TYR A 62 -10.54 10.51 1.74
N MET A 63 -10.46 11.61 0.97
CA MET A 63 -11.58 12.50 0.76
C MET A 63 -12.73 11.78 0.04
N ILE A 64 -12.47 11.17 -1.11
CA ILE A 64 -13.46 10.45 -1.90
C ILE A 64 -14.03 9.27 -1.11
N GLY A 65 -13.17 8.49 -0.45
CA GLY A 65 -13.59 7.35 0.37
C GLY A 65 -14.44 7.75 1.56
N GLY A 66 -14.13 8.89 2.19
CA GLY A 66 -14.95 9.47 3.26
C GLY A 66 -16.36 9.84 2.79
N PHE A 67 -16.47 10.56 1.68
CA PHE A 67 -17.76 10.93 1.09
C PHE A 67 -18.56 9.69 0.64
N LEU A 68 -17.94 8.77 -0.08
CA LEU A 68 -18.63 7.54 -0.50
C LEU A 68 -19.07 6.68 0.68
N GLY A 69 -18.27 6.63 1.75
CA GLY A 69 -18.60 5.88 2.98
C GLY A 69 -19.79 6.44 3.72
N GLU A 70 -20.09 7.73 3.58
CA GLU A 70 -21.27 8.38 4.16
C GLU A 70 -22.55 7.96 3.43
N PHE A 71 -22.51 7.84 2.09
CA PHE A 71 -23.64 7.34 1.32
C PHE A 71 -23.85 5.84 1.51
N SER A 72 -22.80 5.06 1.34
CA SER A 72 -22.86 3.60 1.51
C SER A 72 -21.44 3.02 1.58
N VAL A 73 -21.18 2.28 2.67
CA VAL A 73 -19.92 1.55 2.83
C VAL A 73 -19.72 0.52 1.70
N ARG A 74 -20.82 -0.12 1.27
CA ARG A 74 -20.79 -1.08 0.14
C ARG A 74 -20.37 -0.39 -1.15
N LEU A 75 -20.90 0.80 -1.43
CA LEU A 75 -20.55 1.58 -2.61
C LEU A 75 -19.06 1.95 -2.60
N ALA A 76 -18.53 2.39 -1.46
CA ALA A 76 -17.12 2.72 -1.32
C ALA A 76 -16.20 1.52 -1.68
N PHE A 77 -16.53 0.32 -1.20
CA PHE A 77 -15.77 -0.89 -1.55
C PHE A 77 -15.90 -1.31 -3.01
N LEU A 78 -17.06 -1.12 -3.62
CA LEU A 78 -17.26 -1.44 -5.05
C LEU A 78 -16.50 -0.45 -5.95
N VAL A 79 -16.53 0.84 -5.63
CA VAL A 79 -15.74 1.86 -6.33
C VAL A 79 -14.25 1.58 -6.21
N GLN A 80 -13.77 1.24 -5.01
CA GLN A 80 -12.38 0.82 -4.81
C GLN A 80 -12.02 -0.39 -5.68
N ALA A 81 -12.87 -1.41 -5.71
CA ALA A 81 -12.63 -2.61 -6.53
C ALA A 81 -12.60 -2.26 -8.03
N GLY A 82 -13.52 -1.43 -8.49
CA GLY A 82 -13.56 -0.94 -9.89
C GLY A 82 -12.30 -0.16 -10.26
N THR A 83 -11.84 0.73 -9.39
CA THR A 83 -10.59 1.48 -9.58
C THR A 83 -9.38 0.56 -9.67
N LEU A 84 -9.28 -0.44 -8.79
CA LEU A 84 -8.17 -1.40 -8.84
C LEU A 84 -8.17 -2.23 -10.13
N ILE A 85 -9.35 -2.64 -10.62
CA ILE A 85 -9.47 -3.35 -11.89
C ILE A 85 -9.05 -2.44 -13.05
N ALA A 86 -9.51 -1.18 -13.07
CA ALA A 86 -9.14 -0.23 -14.10
C ALA A 86 -7.62 0.04 -14.13
N VAL A 87 -7.01 0.20 -12.95
CA VAL A 87 -5.54 0.36 -12.83
C VAL A 87 -4.81 -0.90 -13.29
N ALA A 88 -5.30 -2.10 -12.96
CA ALA A 88 -4.68 -3.36 -13.41
C ALA A 88 -4.73 -3.49 -14.94
N ILE A 89 -5.85 -3.13 -15.57
CA ILE A 89 -5.99 -3.11 -17.03
C ILE A 89 -5.03 -2.08 -17.65
N ALA A 90 -5.00 -0.86 -17.10
CA ALA A 90 -4.11 0.20 -17.59
C ALA A 90 -2.63 -0.22 -17.46
N PHE A 91 -2.25 -0.83 -16.34
CA PHE A 91 -0.89 -1.34 -16.15
C PHE A 91 -0.56 -2.42 -17.20
N PHE A 92 -1.46 -3.36 -17.43
CA PHE A 92 -1.26 -4.43 -18.42
C PHE A 92 -1.13 -3.91 -19.86
N LEU A 93 -1.82 -2.80 -20.19
CA LEU A 93 -1.78 -2.21 -21.52
C LEU A 93 -0.58 -1.28 -21.76
N ILE A 94 -0.09 -0.61 -20.71
CA ILE A 94 0.91 0.45 -20.82
C ILE A 94 2.30 -0.04 -20.45
N CYS A 95 2.41 -0.92 -19.44
CA CYS A 95 3.70 -1.37 -18.95
C CYS A 95 4.26 -2.49 -19.82
N GLU A 96 5.49 -2.31 -20.27
CA GLU A 96 6.21 -3.37 -20.97
C GLU A 96 6.51 -4.54 -20.03
N PRO A 97 6.36 -5.78 -20.50
CA PRO A 97 6.74 -6.94 -19.71
C PRO A 97 8.24 -6.87 -19.33
N ASP A 98 8.55 -7.18 -18.09
CA ASP A 98 9.94 -7.27 -17.65
C ASP A 98 10.59 -8.49 -18.30
N SER A 99 11.52 -8.24 -19.23
CA SER A 99 12.20 -9.28 -20.00
C SER A 99 13.16 -10.14 -19.16
N THR A 100 13.43 -9.72 -17.92
CA THR A 100 14.35 -10.46 -17.03
C THR A 100 13.70 -11.69 -16.36
N ALA A 101 12.38 -11.80 -16.39
CA ALA A 101 11.64 -12.89 -15.77
C ALA A 101 11.13 -13.91 -16.81
N ASN A 102 12.00 -14.74 -17.32
CA ASN A 102 11.58 -15.92 -18.09
C ASN A 102 11.01 -16.99 -17.13
N LEU A 103 9.81 -16.71 -16.59
CA LEU A 103 9.11 -17.61 -15.65
C LEU A 103 8.83 -19.00 -16.24
N LYS A 104 8.90 -19.14 -17.57
CA LYS A 104 8.65 -20.43 -18.27
C LYS A 104 9.74 -21.47 -18.04
N ASP A 105 10.95 -21.02 -17.72
CA ASP A 105 12.11 -21.90 -17.55
C ASP A 105 12.40 -22.24 -16.08
N ILE A 106 11.67 -21.63 -15.15
CA ILE A 106 11.86 -21.87 -13.71
C ILE A 106 10.91 -22.97 -13.24
N PRO A 107 11.43 -24.11 -12.73
CA PRO A 107 10.58 -25.17 -12.20
C PRO A 107 9.76 -24.66 -11.02
N ALA A 108 8.48 -25.03 -10.94
CA ALA A 108 7.53 -24.56 -9.91
C ALA A 108 8.07 -24.73 -8.48
N LYS A 109 8.89 -25.75 -8.24
CA LYS A 109 9.55 -25.99 -6.95
C LYS A 109 10.57 -24.89 -6.58
N GLN A 110 11.28 -24.36 -7.57
CA GLN A 110 12.23 -23.27 -7.38
C GLN A 110 11.47 -21.95 -7.16
N LEU A 111 10.40 -21.74 -7.91
CA LEU A 111 9.52 -20.57 -7.72
C LEU A 111 8.91 -20.53 -6.32
N MET A 112 8.44 -21.66 -5.80
CA MET A 112 7.93 -21.75 -4.41
C MET A 112 9.03 -21.51 -3.36
N LYS A 113 10.27 -21.91 -3.62
CA LYS A 113 11.39 -21.68 -2.73
C LYS A 113 11.78 -20.19 -2.71
N GLU A 114 11.84 -19.56 -3.88
CA GLU A 114 12.17 -18.14 -4.03
C GLU A 114 11.02 -17.21 -3.58
N ALA A 115 9.77 -17.64 -3.73
CA ALA A 115 8.60 -16.95 -3.22
C ALA A 115 8.41 -17.10 -1.70
N ASN A 116 9.26 -17.85 -1.02
CA ASN A 116 9.19 -17.99 0.44
C ASN A 116 9.66 -16.70 1.11
N PRO A 117 8.77 -15.97 1.83
CA PRO A 117 9.15 -14.71 2.49
C PRO A 117 10.26 -14.90 3.53
N PHE A 118 10.39 -16.09 4.12
CA PHE A 118 11.48 -16.40 5.04
C PHE A 118 12.83 -16.55 4.34
N GLN A 119 12.85 -16.92 3.06
CA GLN A 119 14.09 -17.01 2.29
C GLN A 119 14.72 -15.62 2.13
N ALA A 120 13.92 -14.59 1.86
CA ALA A 120 14.38 -13.21 1.78
C ALA A 120 15.07 -12.75 3.07
N PHE A 121 14.56 -13.16 4.24
CA PHE A 121 15.21 -12.88 5.54
C PHE A 121 16.53 -13.64 5.71
N ILE A 122 16.61 -14.87 5.24
CA ILE A 122 17.83 -15.69 5.30
C ILE A 122 18.90 -15.09 4.39
N ASP A 123 18.53 -14.72 3.17
CA ASP A 123 19.43 -14.16 2.17
C ASP A 123 19.93 -12.77 2.58
N SER A 124 19.08 -11.99 3.26
CA SER A 124 19.45 -10.69 3.80
C SER A 124 20.49 -10.73 4.91
N ARG A 125 20.70 -11.90 5.54
CA ARG A 125 21.67 -12.08 6.63
C ARG A 125 23.08 -11.64 6.25
N ASN A 126 23.47 -11.82 4.99
CA ASN A 126 24.83 -11.53 4.52
C ASN A 126 25.14 -10.03 4.44
N PHE A 127 24.12 -9.16 4.33
CA PHE A 127 24.28 -7.70 4.33
C PHE A 127 23.64 -7.01 5.55
N MET A 128 23.10 -7.81 6.48
CA MET A 128 22.47 -7.30 7.70
C MET A 128 23.54 -6.79 8.66
N CYS A 129 23.84 -5.51 8.60
CA CYS A 129 24.69 -4.84 9.60
C CYS A 129 23.82 -4.23 10.71
N MET A 130 24.45 -3.83 11.80
CA MET A 130 23.77 -3.24 12.97
C MET A 130 22.92 -2.02 12.58
N ALA A 131 23.38 -1.20 11.63
CA ALA A 131 22.61 -0.06 11.13
C ALA A 131 21.29 -0.48 10.47
N PHE A 132 21.28 -1.53 9.64
CA PHE A 132 20.05 -2.05 9.04
C PHE A 132 19.09 -2.61 10.07
N VAL A 133 19.58 -3.31 11.10
CA VAL A 133 18.74 -3.80 12.20
C VAL A 133 18.04 -2.64 12.91
N PHE A 134 18.75 -1.55 13.20
CA PHE A 134 18.16 -0.35 13.78
C PHE A 134 17.12 0.31 12.84
N LEU A 135 17.43 0.42 11.55
CA LEU A 135 16.49 0.98 10.58
C LEU A 135 15.21 0.15 10.48
N PHE A 136 15.31 -1.17 10.47
CA PHE A 136 14.13 -2.05 10.49
C PHE A 136 13.33 -1.92 11.79
N ALA A 137 14.01 -1.87 12.94
CA ALA A 137 13.34 -1.68 14.23
C ALA A 137 12.59 -0.33 14.26
N ILE A 138 13.24 0.76 13.86
CA ILE A 138 12.62 2.09 13.76
C ILE A 138 11.39 2.03 12.84
N ASN A 139 11.51 1.40 11.67
CA ASN A 139 10.41 1.29 10.71
C ASN A 139 9.22 0.51 11.31
N ILE A 140 9.48 -0.59 12.02
CA ILE A 140 8.43 -1.37 12.72
C ILE A 140 7.72 -0.48 13.75
N PHE A 141 8.46 0.22 14.61
CA PHE A 141 7.87 1.07 15.64
C PHE A 141 7.08 2.25 15.07
N ILE A 142 7.59 2.89 14.01
CA ILE A 142 6.87 3.98 13.31
C ILE A 142 5.57 3.46 12.72
N ASN A 143 5.59 2.34 12.00
CA ASN A 143 4.38 1.78 11.39
C ASN A 143 3.37 1.32 12.45
N PHE A 144 3.84 0.71 13.53
CA PHE A 144 2.99 0.32 14.65
C PHE A 144 2.33 1.55 15.30
N GLY A 145 3.11 2.59 15.59
CA GLY A 145 2.61 3.84 16.17
C GLY A 145 1.61 4.54 15.26
N ASN A 146 1.93 4.70 14.00
CA ASN A 146 1.04 5.34 13.02
C ASN A 146 -0.28 4.58 12.85
N THR A 147 -0.21 3.25 12.72
CA THR A 147 -1.42 2.43 12.58
C THR A 147 -2.27 2.46 13.85
N GLY A 148 -1.65 2.38 15.02
CA GLY A 148 -2.33 2.50 16.32
C GLY A 148 -3.01 3.85 16.49
N PHE A 149 -2.29 4.93 16.19
CA PHE A 149 -2.85 6.29 16.22
C PHE A 149 -4.04 6.44 15.25
N ASP A 150 -3.89 5.99 14.03
CA ASP A 150 -4.95 6.07 13.00
C ASP A 150 -6.23 5.35 13.44
N GLN A 151 -6.11 4.18 14.04
CA GLN A 151 -7.26 3.43 14.54
C GLN A 151 -7.92 4.12 15.75
N ALA A 152 -7.12 4.54 16.72
CA ALA A 152 -7.60 5.26 17.89
C ALA A 152 -8.28 6.59 17.50
N PHE A 153 -7.69 7.31 16.56
CA PHE A 153 -8.22 8.57 16.04
C PHE A 153 -9.55 8.39 15.31
N ASN A 154 -9.66 7.37 14.45
CA ASN A 154 -10.91 7.02 13.79
C ASN A 154 -12.02 6.69 14.79
N TYR A 155 -11.68 5.92 15.83
CA TYR A 155 -12.63 5.58 16.90
C TYR A 155 -13.06 6.83 17.67
N TYR A 156 -12.11 7.69 18.03
CA TYR A 156 -12.37 8.95 18.74
C TYR A 156 -13.33 9.86 17.96
N LEU A 157 -13.05 10.08 16.66
CA LEU A 157 -13.89 10.92 15.81
C LEU A 157 -15.33 10.39 15.73
N LYS A 158 -15.48 9.08 15.55
CA LYS A 158 -16.79 8.46 15.35
C LYS A 158 -17.55 8.25 16.66
N ALA A 159 -16.91 7.66 17.68
CA ALA A 159 -17.59 7.22 18.89
C ALA A 159 -17.72 8.33 19.94
N GLN A 160 -16.76 9.26 20.02
CA GLN A 160 -16.81 10.32 21.04
C GLN A 160 -17.30 11.67 20.48
N LEU A 161 -16.90 12.03 19.25
CA LEU A 161 -17.33 13.30 18.67
C LEU A 161 -18.55 13.16 17.75
N GLY A 162 -19.00 11.94 17.43
CA GLY A 162 -20.15 11.72 16.56
C GLY A 162 -19.96 12.21 15.12
N LEU A 163 -18.70 12.41 14.69
CA LEU A 163 -18.38 12.94 13.37
C LEU A 163 -18.55 11.85 12.29
N THR A 164 -18.97 12.30 11.12
CA THR A 164 -19.19 11.41 9.96
C THR A 164 -17.88 10.96 9.31
N SER A 165 -17.97 9.95 8.45
CA SER A 165 -16.83 9.45 7.67
C SER A 165 -16.22 10.52 6.78
N SER A 166 -17.01 11.49 6.29
CA SER A 166 -16.53 12.62 5.48
C SER A 166 -15.56 13.51 6.24
N TYR A 167 -15.83 13.81 7.51
CA TYR A 167 -14.92 14.60 8.34
C TYR A 167 -13.56 13.93 8.51
N ASN A 168 -13.56 12.61 8.77
CA ASN A 168 -12.30 11.85 8.84
C ASN A 168 -11.55 11.88 7.51
N GLY A 169 -12.28 11.75 6.39
CA GLY A 169 -11.71 11.87 5.04
C GLY A 169 -11.05 13.23 4.81
N ILE A 170 -11.71 14.32 5.18
CA ILE A 170 -11.19 15.69 5.02
C ILE A 170 -9.94 15.92 5.89
N ILE A 171 -9.96 15.48 7.15
CA ILE A 171 -8.81 15.64 8.05
C ILE A 171 -7.59 14.88 7.48
N LYS A 172 -7.77 13.63 7.05
CA LYS A 172 -6.70 12.82 6.45
C LYS A 172 -6.22 13.38 5.11
N ALA A 173 -7.13 13.96 4.31
CA ALA A 173 -6.77 14.66 3.09
C ALA A 173 -5.87 15.88 3.39
N GLY A 174 -6.20 16.65 4.43
CA GLY A 174 -5.36 17.75 4.89
C GLY A 174 -3.95 17.30 5.27
N VAL A 175 -3.83 16.21 6.02
CA VAL A 175 -2.51 15.62 6.37
C VAL A 175 -1.76 15.19 5.11
N GLY A 176 -2.43 14.55 4.15
CA GLY A 176 -1.82 14.16 2.87
C GLY A 176 -1.33 15.35 2.06
N PHE A 177 -2.07 16.46 2.07
CA PHE A 177 -1.69 17.70 1.39
C PHE A 177 -0.47 18.37 2.03
N VAL A 178 -0.39 18.42 3.36
CA VAL A 178 0.79 18.91 4.09
C VAL A 178 2.00 18.02 3.79
N SER A 179 1.82 16.70 3.77
CA SER A 179 2.89 15.76 3.40
C SER A 179 3.39 15.96 1.97
N PHE A 180 2.49 16.29 1.04
CA PHE A 180 2.86 16.64 -0.33
C PHE A 180 3.76 17.87 -0.38
N ILE A 181 3.38 18.96 0.31
CA ILE A 181 4.19 20.19 0.37
C ILE A 181 5.56 19.89 0.99
N ALA A 182 5.61 19.12 2.07
CA ALA A 182 6.86 18.75 2.72
C ALA A 182 7.77 17.94 1.78
N ASN A 183 7.23 16.99 1.02
CA ASN A 183 8.00 16.19 0.06
C ASN A 183 8.52 17.02 -1.13
N MET A 184 7.87 18.13 -1.47
CA MET A 184 8.36 19.04 -2.53
C MET A 184 9.44 20.00 -2.04
N SER A 185 9.59 20.19 -0.73
CA SER A 185 10.58 21.11 -0.14
C SER A 185 11.92 20.41 0.18
N LEU A 186 11.99 19.11 0.03
CA LEU A 186 13.20 18.28 0.20
C LEU A 186 13.84 17.97 -1.15
#